data_01aed2fa0e7d33270769c5b38a160fec
#
_entry.id   01aed2fa0e7d33270769c5b38a160fec
#
_cell.length_a   1.000
_cell.length_b   1.000
_cell.length_c   1.000
_cell.angle_alpha   90.00
_cell.angle_beta   90.00
_cell.angle_gamma   90.00
#
_symmetry.space_group_name_H-M   'P 1'
#
loop_
_entity.id
_entity.type
_entity.pdbx_description
1 polymer ?
#
loop_
_entity_poly.entity_id
_entity_poly.type
_entity_poly.pdbx_seq_one_letter_code
_entity_poly.pdbx_strand_id
1 'polypeptide(L)'
;SSAASDVYKRQGNTIVQYDWTDIAKLDYGNADMRAAMAAAMRFWLDRGIDGFRCDMACEVPIDFWQQTLPALRKEYPGIYLLAEGEAPALHDGAFDASYAWELHHLLNDIAQGRKSAADLRAYVARDAAAMPREAFRLMFTSNHDENSWAGTEFERMGDAARVMALLTFTLPNGQPLVYTGQEMGFDHRFEFFEKDPVPAWERNGFTDFYAALIRLRHENPALAAGERGGQAAYPLGERTPDGLMLFSRTAGGNEVTVAANLSAEEVAFDLPFEGSRREFFTGKEYTGGTRTVLPAWQWLVFAQDLSLIHISEP
;
A
#
# COMPACT_ATOMS: atom_id res chain seq x y z
N SER A 1 15.97 2.56 -17.40
CA SER A 1 14.99 1.55 -17.02
C SER A 1 15.68 0.61 -16.04
N SER A 2 15.22 0.57 -14.80
CA SER A 2 15.80 -0.30 -13.79
C SER A 2 15.49 -1.77 -14.13
N ALA A 3 16.44 -2.67 -13.93
CA ALA A 3 16.24 -4.10 -14.11
C ALA A 3 15.04 -4.62 -13.32
N ALA A 4 14.78 -4.07 -12.12
CA ALA A 4 13.63 -4.41 -11.30
C ALA A 4 12.28 -4.09 -11.97
N SER A 5 12.14 -2.97 -12.69
CA SER A 5 10.88 -2.62 -13.37
C SER A 5 10.56 -3.53 -14.57
N ASP A 6 11.57 -4.12 -15.20
CA ASP A 6 11.39 -5.04 -16.31
C ASP A 6 11.00 -6.47 -15.85
N VAL A 7 11.34 -6.83 -14.62
CA VAL A 7 10.98 -8.10 -13.98
C VAL A 7 9.47 -8.24 -13.85
N TYR A 8 8.79 -7.17 -13.43
CA TYR A 8 7.35 -7.21 -13.14
C TYR A 8 6.46 -7.06 -14.37
N LYS A 9 6.99 -6.59 -15.50
CA LYS A 9 6.23 -6.40 -16.74
C LYS A 9 5.96 -7.68 -17.54
N ARG A 10 6.55 -8.81 -17.16
CA ARG A 10 6.50 -10.06 -17.93
C ARG A 10 5.94 -11.25 -17.16
N GLN A 11 4.82 -11.05 -16.46
CA GLN A 11 4.08 -12.17 -15.86
C GLN A 11 3.25 -12.93 -16.91
N GLY A 12 3.91 -13.60 -17.81
CA GLY A 12 3.30 -14.52 -18.75
C GLY A 12 4.35 -15.54 -19.20
N ASN A 13 4.29 -16.74 -18.67
CA ASN A 13 4.92 -18.00 -19.13
C ASN A 13 6.25 -17.96 -19.91
N THR A 14 7.09 -16.96 -19.69
CA THR A 14 8.41 -16.90 -20.30
C THR A 14 9.44 -17.01 -19.18
N ILE A 15 10.33 -17.99 -19.27
CA ILE A 15 11.52 -18.06 -18.42
C ILE A 15 12.35 -16.82 -18.74
N VAL A 16 12.35 -15.85 -17.84
CA VAL A 16 13.21 -14.67 -17.96
C VAL A 16 14.57 -15.07 -17.39
N GLN A 17 15.58 -15.05 -18.22
CA GLN A 17 16.95 -15.23 -17.79
C GLN A 17 17.51 -13.84 -17.43
N TYR A 18 17.87 -13.65 -16.16
CA TYR A 18 18.54 -12.45 -15.68
C TYR A 18 20.04 -12.67 -15.71
N ASP A 19 20.79 -11.69 -16.21
CA ASP A 19 22.27 -11.69 -16.16
C ASP A 19 22.78 -11.17 -14.79
N TRP A 20 22.11 -11.57 -13.71
CA TRP A 20 22.56 -11.24 -12.36
C TRP A 20 23.68 -12.18 -11.95
N THR A 21 24.86 -11.61 -11.70
CA THR A 21 26.08 -12.37 -11.38
C THR A 21 26.19 -12.76 -9.91
N ASP A 22 25.36 -12.18 -9.06
CA ASP A 22 25.31 -12.32 -7.60
C ASP A 22 24.21 -13.27 -7.10
N ILE A 23 23.40 -13.84 -8.02
CA ILE A 23 22.30 -14.74 -7.69
C ILE A 23 22.55 -16.14 -8.26
N ALA A 24 22.43 -17.15 -7.41
CA ALA A 24 22.37 -18.54 -7.79
C ALA A 24 20.92 -19.03 -7.82
N LYS A 25 20.41 -19.39 -9.00
CA LYS A 25 19.07 -19.99 -9.14
C LYS A 25 19.06 -21.39 -8.53
N LEU A 26 18.22 -21.58 -7.51
CA LEU A 26 18.07 -22.89 -6.85
C LEU A 26 17.20 -23.83 -7.68
N ASP A 27 17.55 -25.12 -7.68
CA ASP A 27 16.75 -26.16 -8.32
C ASP A 27 15.63 -26.66 -7.41
N TYR A 28 14.44 -26.11 -7.59
CA TYR A 28 13.24 -26.54 -6.87
C TYR A 28 12.70 -27.92 -7.33
N GLY A 29 13.27 -28.54 -8.33
CA GLY A 29 13.06 -29.96 -8.64
C GLY A 29 13.73 -30.90 -7.64
N ASN A 30 14.74 -30.41 -6.91
CA ASN A 30 15.48 -31.17 -5.92
C ASN A 30 14.75 -31.16 -4.55
N ALA A 31 14.30 -32.33 -4.10
CA ALA A 31 13.56 -32.48 -2.83
C ALA A 31 14.43 -32.14 -1.59
N ASP A 32 15.73 -32.46 -1.62
CA ASP A 32 16.63 -32.17 -0.51
C ASP A 32 16.87 -30.66 -0.38
N MET A 33 16.95 -29.94 -1.49
CA MET A 33 17.03 -28.49 -1.49
C MET A 33 15.76 -27.86 -0.90
N ARG A 34 14.55 -28.31 -1.30
CA ARG A 34 13.27 -27.86 -0.72
C ARG A 34 13.23 -28.10 0.80
N ALA A 35 13.66 -29.29 1.25
CA ALA A 35 13.71 -29.61 2.67
C ALA A 35 14.72 -28.71 3.43
N ALA A 36 15.88 -28.47 2.86
CA ALA A 36 16.90 -27.58 3.44
C ALA A 36 16.39 -26.14 3.57
N MET A 37 15.69 -25.62 2.55
CA MET A 37 15.09 -24.27 2.60
C MET A 37 14.01 -24.16 3.69
N ALA A 38 13.13 -25.15 3.79
CA ALA A 38 12.14 -25.21 4.84
C ALA A 38 12.78 -25.31 6.25
N ALA A 39 13.87 -26.06 6.38
CA ALA A 39 14.65 -26.16 7.62
C ALA A 39 15.33 -24.82 7.99
N ALA A 40 15.83 -24.08 7.01
CA ALA A 40 16.40 -22.75 7.23
C ALA A 40 15.31 -21.75 7.75
N MET A 41 14.10 -21.83 7.23
CA MET A 41 12.99 -21.01 7.74
C MET A 41 12.64 -21.39 9.18
N ARG A 42 12.53 -22.67 9.51
CA ARG A 42 12.32 -23.15 10.90
C ARG A 42 13.41 -22.67 11.84
N PHE A 43 14.66 -22.74 11.41
CA PHE A 43 15.81 -22.28 12.21
C PHE A 43 15.64 -20.84 12.71
N TRP A 44 15.10 -19.95 11.88
CA TRP A 44 14.88 -18.57 12.28
C TRP A 44 13.61 -18.40 13.11
N LEU A 45 12.52 -19.13 12.79
CA LEU A 45 11.30 -19.13 13.60
C LEU A 45 11.54 -19.64 15.03
N ASP A 46 12.38 -20.67 15.18
CA ASP A 46 12.81 -21.18 16.50
C ASP A 46 13.59 -20.13 17.33
N ARG A 47 14.10 -19.08 16.66
CA ARG A 47 14.77 -17.93 17.29
C ARG A 47 13.87 -16.76 17.58
N GLY A 48 12.58 -16.90 17.28
CA GLY A 48 11.54 -15.96 17.66
C GLY A 48 11.33 -14.80 16.70
N ILE A 49 11.66 -14.97 15.42
CA ILE A 49 11.19 -14.00 14.40
C ILE A 49 9.70 -14.19 14.14
N ASP A 50 9.03 -13.10 13.75
CA ASP A 50 7.57 -13.09 13.57
C ASP A 50 7.10 -13.48 12.17
N GLY A 51 8.02 -13.74 11.24
CA GLY A 51 7.68 -14.15 9.87
C GLY A 51 8.76 -13.82 8.85
N PHE A 52 8.40 -13.80 7.57
CA PHE A 52 9.32 -13.60 6.45
C PHE A 52 8.78 -12.66 5.39
N ARG A 53 9.66 -11.84 4.85
CA ARG A 53 9.53 -11.28 3.52
C ARG A 53 10.33 -12.18 2.56
N CYS A 54 9.63 -12.76 1.60
CA CYS A 54 10.23 -13.66 0.62
C CYS A 54 10.53 -12.88 -0.66
N ASP A 55 11.84 -12.73 -0.92
CA ASP A 55 12.38 -12.08 -2.11
C ASP A 55 11.97 -12.84 -3.37
N MET A 56 11.63 -12.11 -4.44
CA MET A 56 11.31 -12.67 -5.76
C MET A 56 10.36 -13.89 -5.70
N ALA A 57 9.32 -13.81 -4.86
CA ALA A 57 8.45 -14.94 -4.57
C ALA A 57 7.75 -15.52 -5.82
N CYS A 58 7.54 -14.72 -6.86
CA CYS A 58 6.98 -15.18 -8.14
C CYS A 58 7.94 -16.03 -8.97
N GLU A 59 9.25 -15.96 -8.71
CA GLU A 59 10.27 -16.78 -9.39
C GLU A 59 10.49 -18.14 -8.72
N VAL A 60 9.94 -18.33 -7.53
CA VAL A 60 9.91 -19.62 -6.83
C VAL A 60 8.63 -20.36 -7.21
N PRO A 61 8.68 -21.67 -7.53
CA PRO A 61 7.48 -22.43 -7.88
C PRO A 61 6.41 -22.34 -6.81
N ILE A 62 5.18 -22.02 -7.22
CA ILE A 62 4.07 -21.79 -6.29
C ILE A 62 3.77 -23.00 -5.39
N ASP A 63 3.96 -24.21 -5.89
CA ASP A 63 3.75 -25.44 -5.13
C ASP A 63 4.72 -25.58 -3.95
N PHE A 64 5.92 -25.00 -4.03
CA PHE A 64 6.83 -24.92 -2.89
C PHE A 64 6.22 -24.08 -1.76
N TRP A 65 5.69 -22.89 -2.09
CA TRP A 65 5.04 -22.03 -1.12
C TRP A 65 3.80 -22.67 -0.51
N GLN A 66 2.93 -23.24 -1.35
CA GLN A 66 1.69 -23.90 -0.94
C GLN A 66 1.90 -25.14 -0.08
N GLN A 67 3.05 -25.81 -0.18
CA GLN A 67 3.42 -26.92 0.68
C GLN A 67 4.13 -26.48 1.96
N THR A 68 5.06 -25.54 1.84
CA THR A 68 5.96 -25.16 2.93
C THR A 68 5.31 -24.20 3.92
N LEU A 69 4.64 -23.14 3.43
CA LEU A 69 4.14 -22.09 4.31
C LEU A 69 2.96 -22.52 5.19
N PRO A 70 1.98 -23.30 4.71
CA PRO A 70 0.95 -23.86 5.59
C PRO A 70 1.51 -24.79 6.66
N ALA A 71 2.54 -25.58 6.33
CA ALA A 71 3.21 -26.44 7.31
C ALA A 71 3.91 -25.61 8.41
N LEU A 72 4.63 -24.56 8.04
CA LEU A 72 5.25 -23.65 8.99
C LEU A 72 4.22 -22.92 9.84
N ARG A 73 3.13 -22.45 9.26
CA ARG A 73 2.04 -21.77 9.98
C ARG A 73 1.36 -22.68 11.01
N LYS A 74 1.29 -23.98 10.74
CA LYS A 74 0.78 -24.97 11.70
C LYS A 74 1.73 -25.17 12.88
N GLU A 75 3.05 -25.12 12.64
CA GLU A 75 4.08 -25.25 13.67
C GLU A 75 4.25 -23.94 14.47
N TYR A 76 4.14 -22.80 13.81
CA TYR A 76 4.32 -21.44 14.36
C TYR A 76 3.08 -20.58 14.07
N PRO A 77 2.00 -20.72 14.85
CA PRO A 77 0.78 -19.94 14.65
C PRO A 77 1.04 -18.43 14.78
N GLY A 78 0.48 -17.64 13.88
CA GLY A 78 0.57 -16.18 13.93
C GLY A 78 1.76 -15.58 13.18
N ILE A 79 2.59 -16.38 12.51
CA ILE A 79 3.65 -15.84 11.65
C ILE A 79 3.06 -15.02 10.51
N TYR A 80 3.76 -13.94 10.16
CA TYR A 80 3.42 -13.07 9.03
C TYR A 80 4.26 -13.40 7.81
N LEU A 81 3.62 -13.56 6.66
CA LEU A 81 4.25 -14.00 5.42
C LEU A 81 3.96 -13.01 4.29
N LEU A 82 5.01 -12.31 3.86
CA LEU A 82 4.97 -11.30 2.81
C LEU A 82 5.71 -11.79 1.56
N ALA A 83 5.02 -11.83 0.43
CA ALA A 83 5.61 -12.12 -0.86
C ALA A 83 6.06 -10.85 -1.58
N GLU A 84 7.29 -10.79 -2.05
CA GLU A 84 7.64 -9.86 -3.10
C GLU A 84 7.14 -10.41 -4.44
N GLY A 85 5.99 -9.94 -4.87
CA GLY A 85 5.26 -10.37 -6.06
C GLY A 85 3.81 -9.91 -5.98
N GLU A 86 3.05 -10.06 -7.06
CA GLU A 86 1.66 -9.56 -7.14
C GLU A 86 0.63 -10.63 -7.52
N ALA A 87 1.07 -11.83 -7.94
CA ALA A 87 0.17 -12.84 -8.44
C ALA A 87 -0.85 -13.29 -7.38
N PRO A 88 -2.17 -13.29 -7.67
CA PRO A 88 -3.20 -13.74 -6.74
C PRO A 88 -2.95 -15.17 -6.20
N ALA A 89 -2.36 -16.04 -7.01
CA ALA A 89 -2.02 -17.42 -6.61
C ALA A 89 -1.05 -17.50 -5.40
N LEU A 90 -0.28 -16.44 -5.09
CA LEU A 90 0.56 -16.37 -3.90
C LEU A 90 -0.26 -16.42 -2.61
N HIS A 91 -1.53 -16.02 -2.65
CA HIS A 91 -2.42 -16.04 -1.48
C HIS A 91 -3.19 -17.35 -1.31
N ASP A 92 -3.11 -18.28 -2.27
CA ASP A 92 -3.79 -19.57 -2.18
C ASP A 92 -3.12 -20.46 -1.13
N GLY A 93 -3.53 -20.26 0.13
CA GLY A 93 -3.03 -20.99 1.30
C GLY A 93 -1.58 -20.66 1.69
N ALA A 94 -0.94 -19.67 1.10
CA ALA A 94 0.48 -19.39 1.32
C ALA A 94 0.74 -18.06 2.04
N PHE A 95 0.72 -16.93 1.35
CA PHE A 95 1.09 -15.63 1.88
C PHE A 95 -0.09 -14.83 2.43
N ASP A 96 0.16 -14.03 3.46
CA ASP A 96 -0.81 -13.06 4.00
C ASP A 96 -0.83 -11.79 3.14
N ALA A 97 0.35 -11.37 2.70
CA ALA A 97 0.53 -10.12 1.94
C ALA A 97 1.40 -10.31 0.71
N SER A 98 1.16 -9.46 -0.27
CA SER A 98 1.97 -9.31 -1.46
C SER A 98 2.21 -7.84 -1.79
N TYR A 99 3.25 -7.52 -2.55
CA TYR A 99 3.55 -6.15 -2.94
C TYR A 99 2.48 -5.60 -3.90
N ALA A 100 2.23 -4.29 -3.81
CA ALA A 100 1.37 -3.55 -4.73
C ALA A 100 2.21 -2.81 -5.78
N TRP A 101 2.98 -3.53 -6.59
CA TRP A 101 3.87 -2.93 -7.59
C TRP A 101 3.10 -2.15 -8.66
N GLU A 102 1.99 -2.70 -9.16
CA GLU A 102 1.15 -2.01 -10.15
C GLU A 102 0.62 -0.69 -9.58
N LEU A 103 0.16 -0.69 -8.31
CA LEU A 103 -0.27 0.53 -7.63
C LEU A 103 0.88 1.53 -7.52
N HIS A 104 2.05 1.09 -7.09
CA HIS A 104 3.23 1.93 -6.98
C HIS A 104 3.55 2.65 -8.29
N HIS A 105 3.60 1.91 -9.40
CA HIS A 105 3.83 2.50 -10.72
C HIS A 105 2.70 3.43 -11.15
N LEU A 106 1.46 3.07 -10.86
CA LEU A 106 0.29 3.90 -11.17
C LEU A 106 0.33 5.24 -10.40
N LEU A 107 0.69 5.23 -9.11
CA LEU A 107 0.82 6.45 -8.32
C LEU A 107 1.92 7.37 -8.89
N ASN A 108 3.06 6.81 -9.33
CA ASN A 108 4.09 7.58 -10.03
C ASN A 108 3.58 8.14 -11.37
N ASP A 109 2.85 7.36 -12.15
CA ASP A 109 2.28 7.78 -13.44
C ASP A 109 1.25 8.90 -13.27
N ILE A 110 0.43 8.85 -12.21
CA ILE A 110 -0.53 9.91 -11.88
C ILE A 110 0.23 11.19 -11.47
N ALA A 111 1.20 11.09 -10.57
CA ALA A 111 1.99 12.24 -10.14
C ALA A 111 2.70 12.96 -11.30
N GLN A 112 3.07 12.21 -12.33
CA GLN A 112 3.72 12.71 -13.55
C GLN A 112 2.74 13.05 -14.68
N GLY A 113 1.43 13.00 -14.42
CA GLY A 113 0.39 13.38 -15.39
C GLY A 113 0.17 12.38 -16.54
N ARG A 114 0.72 11.17 -16.45
CA ARG A 114 0.52 10.11 -17.46
C ARG A 114 -0.77 9.31 -17.27
N LYS A 115 -1.29 9.30 -16.04
CA LYS A 115 -2.50 8.63 -15.60
C LYS A 115 -3.33 9.57 -14.73
N SER A 116 -4.55 9.16 -14.39
CA SER A 116 -5.53 9.98 -13.68
C SER A 116 -6.15 9.26 -12.47
N ALA A 117 -6.95 9.97 -11.68
CA ALA A 117 -7.75 9.37 -10.61
C ALA A 117 -8.74 8.32 -11.13
N ALA A 118 -9.19 8.39 -12.39
CA ALA A 118 -10.03 7.37 -13.00
C ALA A 118 -9.28 6.04 -13.17
N ASP A 119 -8.00 6.08 -13.58
CA ASP A 119 -7.16 4.88 -13.66
C ASP A 119 -6.97 4.25 -12.27
N LEU A 120 -6.84 5.07 -11.22
CA LEU A 120 -6.73 4.56 -9.84
C LEU A 120 -8.03 3.89 -9.38
N ARG A 121 -9.21 4.48 -9.68
CA ARG A 121 -10.51 3.84 -9.38
C ARG A 121 -10.65 2.50 -10.10
N ALA A 122 -10.23 2.43 -11.36
CA ALA A 122 -10.25 1.19 -12.14
C ALA A 122 -9.31 0.13 -11.56
N TYR A 123 -8.11 0.54 -11.13
CA TYR A 123 -7.17 -0.36 -10.43
C TYR A 123 -7.80 -0.92 -9.15
N VAL A 124 -8.34 -0.06 -8.27
CA VAL A 124 -8.94 -0.49 -6.99
C VAL A 124 -10.07 -1.50 -7.21
N ALA A 125 -10.94 -1.25 -8.21
CA ALA A 125 -12.03 -2.18 -8.54
C ALA A 125 -11.51 -3.53 -9.06
N ARG A 126 -10.52 -3.51 -9.92
CA ARG A 126 -9.92 -4.73 -10.50
C ARG A 126 -9.16 -5.54 -9.45
N ASP A 127 -8.34 -4.88 -8.62
CA ASP A 127 -7.60 -5.54 -7.53
C ASP A 127 -8.55 -6.19 -6.51
N ALA A 128 -9.61 -5.47 -6.10
CA ALA A 128 -10.63 -6.01 -5.21
C ALA A 128 -11.38 -7.23 -5.78
N ALA A 129 -11.53 -7.31 -7.12
CA ALA A 129 -12.16 -8.46 -7.77
C ALA A 129 -11.22 -9.65 -7.94
N ALA A 130 -9.91 -9.41 -8.04
CA ALA A 130 -8.90 -10.43 -8.31
C ALA A 130 -8.33 -11.07 -7.04
N MET A 131 -8.31 -10.32 -5.92
CA MET A 131 -7.64 -10.74 -4.68
C MET A 131 -8.61 -11.37 -3.69
N PRO A 132 -8.17 -12.41 -2.95
CA PRO A 132 -8.92 -12.90 -1.78
C PRO A 132 -9.15 -11.78 -0.76
N ARG A 133 -10.30 -11.81 -0.08
CA ARG A 133 -10.68 -10.77 0.89
C ARG A 133 -9.75 -10.68 2.09
N GLU A 134 -9.16 -11.78 2.50
CA GLU A 134 -8.17 -11.87 3.58
C GLU A 134 -6.80 -11.35 3.19
N ALA A 135 -6.49 -11.23 1.90
CA ALA A 135 -5.18 -10.83 1.40
C ALA A 135 -4.89 -9.34 1.65
N PHE A 136 -3.61 -9.05 1.94
CA PHE A 136 -3.11 -7.70 2.10
C PHE A 136 -2.24 -7.31 0.91
N ARG A 137 -2.24 -6.00 0.60
CA ARG A 137 -1.30 -5.40 -0.35
C ARG A 137 -0.32 -4.51 0.40
N LEU A 138 0.99 -4.81 0.35
CA LEU A 138 2.00 -3.88 0.82
C LEU A 138 2.04 -2.69 -0.13
N MET A 139 1.55 -1.54 0.34
CA MET A 139 1.46 -0.30 -0.43
C MET A 139 2.55 0.68 -0.01
N PHE A 140 3.22 1.29 -0.98
CA PHE A 140 4.37 2.16 -0.72
C PHE A 140 4.55 3.22 -1.80
N THR A 141 5.12 4.34 -1.41
CA THR A 141 5.63 5.37 -2.34
C THR A 141 7.12 5.20 -2.59
N SER A 142 7.84 4.54 -1.69
CA SER A 142 9.24 4.17 -1.83
C SER A 142 9.56 2.88 -1.09
N ASN A 143 10.65 2.21 -1.45
CA ASN A 143 11.25 1.08 -0.77
C ASN A 143 12.75 1.04 -1.07
N HIS A 144 13.46 0.01 -0.59
CA HIS A 144 14.90 -0.13 -0.76
C HIS A 144 15.36 -0.28 -2.22
N ASP A 145 14.51 -0.81 -3.10
CA ASP A 145 14.80 -0.90 -4.54
C ASP A 145 14.50 0.43 -5.24
N GLU A 146 13.27 0.92 -5.11
CA GLU A 146 12.81 2.11 -5.83
C GLU A 146 13.59 3.36 -5.43
N ASN A 147 13.92 3.53 -4.14
CA ASN A 147 14.72 4.66 -3.69
C ASN A 147 16.09 4.70 -4.38
N SER A 148 16.81 3.58 -4.40
CA SER A 148 18.16 3.52 -4.92
C SER A 148 18.20 3.52 -6.45
N TRP A 149 17.29 2.77 -7.10
CA TRP A 149 17.34 2.55 -8.56
C TRP A 149 16.49 3.54 -9.37
N ALA A 150 15.34 3.94 -8.85
CA ALA A 150 14.40 4.80 -9.57
C ALA A 150 14.40 6.26 -9.08
N GLY A 151 14.97 6.53 -7.91
CA GLY A 151 15.00 7.84 -7.29
C GLY A 151 14.09 7.96 -6.07
N THR A 152 14.27 9.05 -5.32
CA THR A 152 13.43 9.35 -4.16
C THR A 152 11.98 9.58 -4.57
N GLU A 153 11.03 9.48 -3.63
CA GLU A 153 9.63 9.82 -3.89
C GLU A 153 9.46 11.29 -4.31
N PHE A 154 10.34 12.18 -3.86
CA PHE A 154 10.29 13.58 -4.24
C PHE A 154 10.74 13.80 -5.69
N GLU A 155 11.77 13.10 -6.14
CA GLU A 155 12.20 13.13 -7.56
C GLU A 155 11.15 12.54 -8.49
N ARG A 156 10.43 11.49 -8.05
CA ARG A 156 9.45 10.79 -8.87
C ARG A 156 8.06 11.41 -8.85
N MET A 157 7.65 11.94 -7.70
CA MET A 157 6.28 12.42 -7.47
C MET A 157 6.16 13.91 -7.19
N GLY A 158 7.27 14.61 -6.87
CA GLY A 158 7.25 16.05 -6.58
C GLY A 158 6.23 16.41 -5.50
N ASP A 159 5.41 17.44 -5.76
CA ASP A 159 4.37 17.93 -4.86
C ASP A 159 3.28 16.88 -4.52
N ALA A 160 3.14 15.86 -5.36
CA ALA A 160 2.17 14.78 -5.14
C ALA A 160 2.62 13.78 -4.08
N ALA A 161 3.89 13.78 -3.64
CA ALA A 161 4.43 12.73 -2.75
C ALA A 161 3.59 12.51 -1.49
N ARG A 162 3.11 13.57 -0.84
CA ARG A 162 2.29 13.46 0.38
C ARG A 162 0.90 12.88 0.14
N VAL A 163 0.20 13.29 -0.92
CA VAL A 163 -1.12 12.74 -1.24
C VAL A 163 -1.02 11.29 -1.69
N MET A 164 0.05 10.90 -2.39
CA MET A 164 0.32 9.50 -2.73
C MET A 164 0.61 8.67 -1.48
N ALA A 165 1.37 9.19 -0.52
CA ALA A 165 1.56 8.54 0.78
C ALA A 165 0.24 8.38 1.53
N LEU A 166 -0.64 9.40 1.60
CA LEU A 166 -1.99 9.29 2.17
C LEU A 166 -2.77 8.12 1.57
N LEU A 167 -2.72 7.94 0.25
CA LEU A 167 -3.44 6.86 -0.43
C LEU A 167 -2.93 5.48 -0.02
N THR A 168 -1.64 5.30 0.23
CA THR A 168 -1.11 4.00 0.73
C THR A 168 -1.66 3.63 2.10
N PHE A 169 -2.04 4.61 2.92
CA PHE A 169 -2.65 4.39 4.24
C PHE A 169 -4.17 4.22 4.19
N THR A 170 -4.84 4.68 3.14
CA THR A 170 -6.31 4.78 3.13
C THR A 170 -7.00 3.89 2.10
N LEU A 171 -6.31 3.46 1.05
CA LEU A 171 -6.88 2.54 0.05
C LEU A 171 -7.25 1.17 0.66
N PRO A 172 -8.25 0.46 0.10
CA PRO A 172 -8.67 -0.85 0.58
C PRO A 172 -7.55 -1.88 0.54
N ASN A 173 -7.59 -2.84 1.46
CA ASN A 173 -6.68 -3.98 1.58
C ASN A 173 -5.19 -3.61 1.73
N GLY A 174 -4.86 -2.31 1.84
CA GLY A 174 -3.50 -1.83 1.94
C GLY A 174 -2.90 -2.03 3.33
N GLN A 175 -1.63 -2.42 3.37
CA GLN A 175 -0.72 -2.30 4.49
C GLN A 175 0.38 -1.33 4.09
N PRO A 176 0.46 -0.14 4.68
CA PRO A 176 1.44 0.85 4.26
C PRO A 176 2.84 0.47 4.70
N LEU A 177 3.81 0.70 3.82
CA LEU A 177 5.24 0.71 4.14
C LEU A 177 5.71 2.15 4.23
N VAL A 178 6.39 2.51 5.31
CA VAL A 178 7.19 3.73 5.42
C VAL A 178 8.65 3.33 5.32
N TYR A 179 9.30 3.73 4.23
CA TYR A 179 10.71 3.41 4.01
C TYR A 179 11.61 4.37 4.80
N THR A 180 12.83 3.93 5.06
CA THR A 180 13.86 4.63 5.83
C THR A 180 13.98 6.11 5.46
N GLY A 181 13.75 7.00 6.42
CA GLY A 181 13.88 8.46 6.25
C GLY A 181 12.65 9.18 5.68
N GLN A 182 11.63 8.48 5.16
CA GLN A 182 10.40 9.11 4.66
C GLN A 182 9.69 9.92 5.74
N GLU A 183 9.67 9.42 6.99
CA GLU A 183 9.03 10.06 8.15
C GLU A 183 9.67 11.39 8.54
N MET A 184 10.79 11.74 7.94
CA MET A 184 11.41 13.06 8.10
C MET A 184 11.63 13.77 6.77
N GLY A 185 11.09 13.24 5.67
CA GLY A 185 11.24 13.84 4.34
C GLY A 185 12.68 13.84 3.84
N PHE A 186 13.43 12.79 4.15
CA PHE A 186 14.83 12.67 3.77
C PHE A 186 14.96 12.38 2.27
N ASP A 187 15.26 13.43 1.49
CA ASP A 187 15.39 13.36 0.04
C ASP A 187 16.79 12.92 -0.36
N HIS A 188 17.04 11.61 -0.25
CA HIS A 188 18.33 11.00 -0.54
C HIS A 188 18.16 9.62 -1.18
N ARG A 189 18.90 9.37 -2.27
CA ARG A 189 19.02 8.05 -2.87
C ARG A 189 20.09 7.27 -2.13
N PHE A 190 19.68 6.23 -1.40
CA PHE A 190 20.62 5.38 -0.70
C PHE A 190 21.47 4.56 -1.67
N GLU A 191 22.75 4.45 -1.36
CA GLU A 191 23.67 3.54 -2.04
C GLU A 191 23.27 2.09 -1.78
N PHE A 192 22.87 1.36 -2.84
CA PHE A 192 22.23 0.05 -2.67
C PHE A 192 23.13 -1.00 -2.01
N PHE A 193 24.40 -1.04 -2.36
CA PHE A 193 25.35 -2.04 -1.87
C PHE A 193 26.32 -1.51 -0.81
N GLU A 194 26.23 -0.25 -0.43
CA GLU A 194 27.16 0.41 0.46
C GLU A 194 26.51 0.78 1.79
N LYS A 195 27.36 1.09 2.78
CA LYS A 195 26.87 1.67 4.05
C LYS A 195 26.54 3.14 3.84
N ASP A 196 25.27 3.46 3.83
CA ASP A 196 24.75 4.81 3.61
C ASP A 196 23.71 5.15 4.70
N PRO A 197 24.13 5.67 5.87
CA PRO A 197 23.26 5.92 6.99
C PRO A 197 22.49 7.23 6.84
N VAL A 198 21.29 7.29 7.43
CA VAL A 198 20.60 8.57 7.69
C VAL A 198 21.44 9.38 8.66
N PRO A 199 21.88 10.61 8.29
CA PRO A 199 22.86 11.37 9.10
C PRO A 199 22.29 11.87 10.43
N ALA A 200 20.99 12.18 10.50
CA ALA A 200 20.31 12.65 11.69
C ALA A 200 18.81 12.32 11.62
N TRP A 201 18.20 12.03 12.77
CA TRP A 201 16.78 11.78 12.93
C TRP A 201 16.13 12.96 13.65
N GLU A 202 15.69 13.96 12.89
CA GLU A 202 15.11 15.19 13.43
C GLU A 202 13.61 15.26 13.12
N ARG A 203 12.80 15.50 14.17
CA ARG A 203 11.37 15.69 14.00
C ARG A 203 11.07 16.96 13.22
N ASN A 204 10.19 16.86 12.23
CA ASN A 204 9.74 17.96 11.38
C ASN A 204 8.29 17.74 10.90
N GLY A 205 7.81 18.55 9.94
CA GLY A 205 6.46 18.45 9.41
C GLY A 205 6.15 17.13 8.70
N PHE A 206 7.14 16.38 8.19
CA PHE A 206 6.92 15.03 7.66
C PHE A 206 6.70 14.03 8.80
N THR A 207 7.45 14.14 9.89
CA THR A 207 7.24 13.29 11.08
C THR A 207 5.82 13.46 11.62
N ASP A 208 5.34 14.70 11.70
CA ASP A 208 3.98 14.98 12.17
C ASP A 208 2.93 14.45 11.18
N PHE A 209 3.18 14.55 9.89
CA PHE A 209 2.32 14.01 8.84
C PHE A 209 2.21 12.47 8.91
N TYR A 210 3.34 11.75 8.95
CA TYR A 210 3.32 10.28 9.05
C TYR A 210 2.74 9.81 10.39
N ALA A 211 3.01 10.51 11.49
CA ALA A 211 2.38 10.22 12.78
C ALA A 211 0.85 10.38 12.70
N ALA A 212 0.36 11.40 12.00
CA ALA A 212 -1.07 11.58 11.77
C ALA A 212 -1.67 10.48 10.89
N LEU A 213 -0.99 10.03 9.84
CA LEU A 213 -1.42 8.91 9.00
C LEU A 213 -1.50 7.60 9.78
N ILE A 214 -0.49 7.30 10.60
CA ILE A 214 -0.45 6.12 11.47
C ILE A 214 -1.61 6.16 12.47
N ARG A 215 -1.84 7.31 13.11
CA ARG A 215 -2.97 7.52 14.02
C ARG A 215 -4.30 7.33 13.30
N LEU A 216 -4.50 7.97 12.14
CA LEU A 216 -5.70 7.83 11.32
C LEU A 216 -6.03 6.36 11.08
N ARG A 217 -5.03 5.57 10.70
CA ARG A 217 -5.22 4.15 10.42
C ARG A 217 -5.53 3.34 11.68
N HIS A 218 -4.85 3.58 12.79
CA HIS A 218 -5.03 2.83 14.03
C HIS A 218 -6.37 3.12 14.72
N GLU A 219 -6.83 4.36 14.67
CA GLU A 219 -8.07 4.80 15.30
C GLU A 219 -9.32 4.42 14.48
N ASN A 220 -9.19 4.04 13.21
CA ASN A 220 -10.32 3.82 12.31
C ASN A 220 -10.38 2.39 11.77
N PRO A 221 -11.24 1.52 12.33
CA PRO A 221 -11.43 0.16 11.85
C PRO A 221 -11.77 0.06 10.35
N ALA A 222 -12.45 1.06 9.80
CA ALA A 222 -12.74 1.15 8.36
C ALA A 222 -11.48 1.06 7.49
N LEU A 223 -10.33 1.51 7.99
CA LEU A 223 -9.06 1.49 7.27
C LEU A 223 -8.24 0.21 7.48
N ALA A 224 -8.72 -0.75 8.25
CA ALA A 224 -8.04 -2.03 8.38
C ALA A 224 -7.87 -2.72 7.01
N ALA A 225 -6.83 -3.56 6.89
CA ALA A 225 -6.63 -4.41 5.72
C ALA A 225 -7.43 -5.73 5.84
N GLY A 226 -7.58 -6.42 4.73
CA GLY A 226 -8.26 -7.70 4.66
C GLY A 226 -9.76 -7.60 4.98
N GLU A 227 -10.32 -8.68 5.50
CA GLU A 227 -11.76 -8.81 5.78
C GLU A 227 -12.28 -7.83 6.84
N ARG A 228 -11.41 -7.35 7.74
CA ARG A 228 -11.80 -6.43 8.82
C ARG A 228 -12.01 -5.01 8.35
N GLY A 229 -11.45 -4.62 7.21
CA GLY A 229 -11.57 -3.28 6.66
C GLY A 229 -12.73 -3.10 5.69
N GLY A 230 -13.15 -1.84 5.51
CA GLY A 230 -14.14 -1.47 4.51
C GLY A 230 -13.59 -1.50 3.09
N GLN A 231 -14.42 -1.87 2.12
CA GLN A 231 -14.13 -1.64 0.70
C GLN A 231 -14.42 -0.19 0.32
N ALA A 232 -13.87 0.25 -0.82
CA ALA A 232 -14.15 1.59 -1.32
C ALA A 232 -15.58 1.69 -1.88
N ALA A 233 -16.33 2.65 -1.40
CA ALA A 233 -17.56 3.14 -1.99
C ALA A 233 -17.28 4.52 -2.61
N TYR A 234 -17.92 4.81 -3.74
CA TYR A 234 -17.71 6.06 -4.49
C TYR A 234 -18.99 6.90 -4.47
N PRO A 235 -19.19 7.75 -3.45
CA PRO A 235 -20.50 8.41 -3.21
C PRO A 235 -20.88 9.42 -4.28
N LEU A 236 -19.96 9.95 -5.07
CA LEU A 236 -20.29 10.83 -6.20
C LEU A 236 -20.61 10.06 -7.50
N GLY A 237 -20.20 8.79 -7.60
CA GLY A 237 -20.39 7.98 -8.80
C GLY A 237 -19.87 8.66 -10.06
N GLU A 238 -20.68 8.74 -11.12
CA GLU A 238 -20.33 9.38 -12.40
C GLU A 238 -20.11 10.90 -12.30
N ARG A 239 -20.56 11.54 -11.22
CA ARG A 239 -20.32 12.97 -10.98
C ARG A 239 -18.94 13.28 -10.43
N THR A 240 -18.10 12.29 -10.23
CA THR A 240 -16.74 12.49 -9.72
C THR A 240 -15.87 13.18 -10.77
N PRO A 241 -15.28 14.35 -10.48
CA PRO A 241 -14.34 15.02 -11.39
C PRO A 241 -13.13 14.14 -11.72
N ASP A 242 -12.57 14.30 -12.91
CA ASP A 242 -11.47 13.44 -13.42
C ASP A 242 -10.24 13.44 -12.51
N GLY A 243 -9.84 14.60 -11.96
CA GLY A 243 -8.71 14.72 -11.05
C GLY A 243 -8.98 14.28 -9.61
N LEU A 244 -10.23 13.96 -9.25
CA LEU A 244 -10.60 13.66 -7.88
C LEU A 244 -10.66 12.16 -7.61
N MET A 245 -9.90 11.69 -6.62
CA MET A 245 -10.12 10.39 -5.97
C MET A 245 -10.91 10.62 -4.70
N LEU A 246 -12.23 10.36 -4.77
CA LEU A 246 -13.14 10.48 -3.62
C LEU A 246 -13.79 9.14 -3.34
N PHE A 247 -13.59 8.63 -2.14
CA PHE A 247 -14.16 7.35 -1.70
C PHE A 247 -14.44 7.35 -0.20
N SER A 248 -15.35 6.49 0.22
CA SER A 248 -15.60 6.18 1.63
C SER A 248 -15.34 4.70 1.89
N ARG A 249 -14.87 4.40 3.10
CA ARG A 249 -14.72 3.04 3.62
C ARG A 249 -15.49 2.93 4.93
N THR A 250 -16.23 1.84 5.12
CA THR A 250 -17.05 1.63 6.32
C THR A 250 -16.80 0.23 6.86
N ALA A 251 -16.45 0.13 8.13
CA ALA A 251 -16.36 -1.13 8.89
C ALA A 251 -16.45 -0.87 10.40
N GLY A 252 -16.96 -1.84 11.17
CA GLY A 252 -16.98 -1.80 12.63
C GLY A 252 -17.67 -0.57 13.24
N GLY A 253 -18.71 -0.03 12.59
CA GLY A 253 -19.40 1.19 13.06
C GLY A 253 -18.60 2.48 12.85
N ASN A 254 -17.59 2.45 11.99
CA ASN A 254 -16.75 3.61 11.64
C ASN A 254 -16.78 3.84 10.12
N GLU A 255 -16.78 5.11 9.72
CA GLU A 255 -16.65 5.52 8.32
C GLU A 255 -15.48 6.49 8.17
N VAL A 256 -14.67 6.29 7.16
CA VAL A 256 -13.65 7.24 6.71
C VAL A 256 -13.93 7.63 5.28
N THR A 257 -14.10 8.93 5.02
CA THR A 257 -14.23 9.52 3.68
C THR A 257 -12.95 10.27 3.35
N VAL A 258 -12.39 9.95 2.19
CA VAL A 258 -11.16 10.55 1.65
C VAL A 258 -11.49 11.26 0.34
N ALA A 259 -11.13 12.52 0.23
CA ALA A 259 -11.14 13.29 -1.01
C ALA A 259 -9.70 13.75 -1.30
N ALA A 260 -9.11 13.28 -2.37
CA ALA A 260 -7.74 13.57 -2.78
C ALA A 260 -7.74 14.12 -4.20
N ASN A 261 -7.21 15.34 -4.38
CA ASN A 261 -6.96 15.88 -5.70
C ASN A 261 -5.65 15.30 -6.25
N LEU A 262 -5.75 14.51 -7.30
CA LEU A 262 -4.66 13.83 -7.97
C LEU A 262 -4.30 14.52 -9.31
N SER A 263 -4.37 15.84 -9.32
CA SER A 263 -4.03 16.65 -10.49
C SER A 263 -3.26 17.92 -10.11
N ALA A 264 -2.62 18.52 -11.10
CA ALA A 264 -1.92 19.80 -10.96
C ALA A 264 -2.86 21.03 -10.98
N GLU A 265 -4.15 20.81 -11.17
CA GLU A 265 -5.18 21.84 -11.19
C GLU A 265 -6.09 21.75 -9.96
N GLU A 266 -6.78 22.83 -9.63
CA GLU A 266 -7.79 22.76 -8.57
C GLU A 266 -9.01 21.96 -9.02
N VAL A 267 -9.64 21.23 -8.11
CA VAL A 267 -10.84 20.44 -8.35
C VAL A 267 -11.96 20.91 -7.43
N ALA A 268 -13.12 21.19 -8.03
CA ALA A 268 -14.33 21.57 -7.28
C ALA A 268 -15.37 20.45 -7.28
N PHE A 269 -15.90 20.10 -6.10
CA PHE A 269 -16.91 19.07 -5.92
C PHE A 269 -17.81 19.38 -4.71
N ASP A 270 -18.93 18.70 -4.61
CA ASP A 270 -19.82 18.82 -3.46
C ASP A 270 -19.51 17.73 -2.44
N LEU A 271 -19.39 18.10 -1.16
CA LEU A 271 -19.07 17.14 -0.09
C LEU A 271 -20.19 16.10 0.06
N PRO A 272 -19.90 14.78 -0.03
CA PRO A 272 -20.92 13.75 -0.21
C PRO A 272 -21.46 13.19 1.12
N PHE A 273 -21.70 14.04 2.11
CA PHE A 273 -22.27 13.64 3.39
C PHE A 273 -23.30 14.67 3.87
N GLU A 274 -24.07 14.32 4.88
CA GLU A 274 -25.02 15.21 5.55
C GLU A 274 -24.43 15.77 6.85
N GLY A 275 -24.95 16.92 7.30
CA GLY A 275 -24.51 17.57 8.53
C GLY A 275 -23.11 18.16 8.45
N SER A 276 -22.48 18.33 9.58
CA SER A 276 -21.11 18.86 9.69
C SER A 276 -20.14 17.77 10.12
N ARG A 277 -18.95 17.76 9.52
CA ARG A 277 -17.85 16.85 9.88
C ARG A 277 -16.55 17.64 10.07
N ARG A 278 -15.73 17.17 10.99
CA ARG A 278 -14.41 17.75 11.25
C ARG A 278 -13.37 17.03 10.40
N GLU A 279 -12.58 17.82 9.68
CA GLU A 279 -11.46 17.30 8.89
C GLU A 279 -10.34 16.85 9.82
N PHE A 280 -9.77 15.67 9.55
CA PHE A 280 -8.90 14.95 10.48
C PHE A 280 -7.56 15.66 10.74
N PHE A 281 -6.92 16.20 9.71
CA PHE A 281 -5.59 16.81 9.83
C PHE A 281 -5.63 18.22 10.38
N THR A 282 -6.61 19.01 10.01
CA THR A 282 -6.70 20.45 10.33
C THR A 282 -7.66 20.74 11.48
N GLY A 283 -8.58 19.82 11.77
CA GLY A 283 -9.66 20.04 12.72
C GLY A 283 -10.72 21.03 12.25
N LYS A 284 -10.66 21.52 11.01
CA LYS A 284 -11.65 22.45 10.44
C LYS A 284 -12.97 21.75 10.20
N GLU A 285 -14.07 22.43 10.49
CA GLU A 285 -15.43 21.95 10.21
C GLU A 285 -15.84 22.21 8.76
N TYR A 286 -16.50 21.23 8.18
CA TYR A 286 -17.07 21.28 6.84
C TYR A 286 -18.53 20.82 6.88
N THR A 287 -19.40 21.50 6.14
CA THR A 287 -20.81 21.14 6.01
C THR A 287 -21.03 20.32 4.75
N GLY A 288 -21.69 19.18 4.89
CA GLY A 288 -22.04 18.30 3.77
C GLY A 288 -22.94 18.99 2.76
N GLY A 289 -22.88 18.56 1.51
CA GLY A 289 -23.59 19.15 0.38
C GLY A 289 -23.05 20.52 -0.06
N THR A 290 -22.03 21.08 0.62
CA THR A 290 -21.42 22.35 0.20
C THR A 290 -20.38 22.16 -0.89
N ARG A 291 -20.34 23.13 -1.81
CA ARG A 291 -19.30 23.21 -2.84
C ARG A 291 -17.96 23.47 -2.21
N THR A 292 -16.99 22.61 -2.48
CA THR A 292 -15.63 22.68 -1.96
C THR A 292 -14.62 22.69 -3.12
N VAL A 293 -13.59 23.53 -3.02
CA VAL A 293 -12.47 23.56 -3.96
C VAL A 293 -11.25 22.97 -3.26
N LEU A 294 -10.63 22.00 -3.88
CA LEU A 294 -9.43 21.36 -3.39
C LEU A 294 -8.25 21.70 -4.31
N PRO A 295 -7.24 22.43 -3.81
CA PRO A 295 -6.07 22.81 -4.60
C PRO A 295 -5.34 21.56 -5.13
N ALA A 296 -4.43 21.77 -6.09
CA ALA A 296 -3.57 20.71 -6.64
C ALA A 296 -2.89 19.90 -5.53
N TRP A 297 -2.93 18.57 -5.64
CA TRP A 297 -2.28 17.62 -4.74
C TRP A 297 -2.67 17.71 -3.26
N GLN A 298 -3.80 18.38 -2.96
CA GLN A 298 -4.33 18.47 -1.60
C GLN A 298 -5.42 17.44 -1.33
N TRP A 299 -5.76 17.26 -0.05
CA TRP A 299 -6.73 16.27 0.38
C TRP A 299 -7.59 16.76 1.54
N LEU A 300 -8.69 16.08 1.76
CA LEU A 300 -9.54 16.15 2.97
C LEU A 300 -9.83 14.72 3.43
N VAL A 301 -9.77 14.51 4.74
CA VAL A 301 -10.13 13.23 5.36
C VAL A 301 -11.13 13.47 6.48
N PHE A 302 -12.23 12.74 6.44
CA PHE A 302 -13.27 12.78 7.47
C PHE A 302 -13.42 11.38 8.06
N ALA A 303 -13.20 11.26 9.37
CA ALA A 303 -13.40 10.03 10.13
C ALA A 303 -14.61 10.21 11.05
N GLN A 304 -15.54 9.26 11.04
CA GLN A 304 -16.78 9.32 11.80
C GLN A 304 -17.06 7.99 12.49
N ASP A 305 -17.39 8.08 13.78
CA ASP A 305 -17.95 6.97 14.53
C ASP A 305 -19.47 6.96 14.31
N LEU A 306 -19.96 5.95 13.59
CA LEU A 306 -21.38 5.80 13.26
C LEU A 306 -22.21 5.30 14.45
N SER A 307 -21.58 4.73 15.48
CA SER A 307 -22.28 4.23 16.66
C SER A 307 -22.90 5.35 17.50
N LEU A 308 -22.37 6.58 17.37
CA LEU A 308 -22.84 7.76 18.07
C LEU A 308 -24.06 8.44 17.41
N ILE A 309 -24.40 8.07 16.17
CA ILE A 309 -25.49 8.70 15.41
C ILE A 309 -26.89 8.23 15.92
N HIS A 310 -26.97 7.02 16.48
CA HIS A 310 -28.23 6.45 16.97
C HIS A 310 -28.66 6.97 18.37
N ILE A 311 -27.87 7.85 18.99
CA ILE A 311 -28.19 8.39 20.34
C ILE A 311 -28.97 9.73 20.26
N SER A 312 -29.17 10.29 19.09
CA SER A 312 -29.77 11.62 18.89
C SER A 312 -31.18 11.64 18.25
N GLU A 313 -31.95 10.55 18.33
CA GLU A 313 -33.41 10.65 18.09
C GLU A 313 -34.15 10.70 19.42
N PRO A 314 -35.01 11.73 19.63
CA PRO A 314 -35.78 11.90 20.83
C PRO A 314 -36.95 10.93 20.96
#